data_c351af70cebdd68fae054fc42f173e48
#
_entry.id   c351af70cebdd68fae054fc42f173e48
#
_cell.length_a   1.000
_cell.length_b   1.000
_cell.length_c   1.000
_cell.angle_alpha   90.00
_cell.angle_beta   90.00
_cell.angle_gamma   90.00
#
_symmetry.space_group_name_H-M   'P 1'
#
loop_
_entity.id
_entity.type
_entity.pdbx_description
1 polymer ?
#
loop_
_entity_poly.entity_id
_entity_poly.type
_entity_poly.pdbx_seq_one_letter_code
_entity_poly.pdbx_strand_id
1 'polypeptide(L)'
;MYDVIIIGSGVSGSAAARELSRYKAKVCVLEKEEDVCCGTSKANSGIVHAGYDAKEGSLMAKLNVRGNAMMEQLSKELDFPFQRVGSLVICLREEDMDKLQTLYDRGVANGVPGLQILNREEVLEMEPNIVDNVYAALYAPSAGIVCPFGLNIAMAENACENGVEFKFDTKVQRLEKKDDIWEIHTNQGVFKTKYVVNAAGVYADKFHNMVSKKKIHITPRRGDYCLLDKTAGAHVSRTIFALPNEFGKGILVTPTAHGNLLLGPTAIDIEEKEGTNTTREGLDQVLTKAGQNVKDIPMRQVITSFAGLRAHEEGHEFIIEEVENAKGFIDCAGIESPGLTSSPAIGEMVAGILKEKLHLEEKENFIATRKGILDPNTLTKEERVTLIKEKPAYGNIICRCEMITEGEIIDAIHRPLGAKSLDGVKRRTRAGMGRCQAGFCSPRTMEILARELDIPMSEITKSGGKSQIITGTNKDQL
;
A
#
# COMPACT_ATOMS: atom_id res chain seq x y z
N MET A 1 -22.54 1.84 20.28
CA MET A 1 -22.41 3.12 19.54
C MET A 1 -20.93 3.51 19.56
N TYR A 2 -20.39 3.98 18.44
CA TYR A 2 -19.01 4.42 18.29
C TYR A 2 -18.95 5.97 18.26
N ASP A 3 -17.78 6.52 18.54
CA ASP A 3 -17.51 7.93 18.29
C ASP A 3 -17.18 8.16 16.82
N VAL A 4 -16.36 7.25 16.25
CA VAL A 4 -15.94 7.28 14.85
C VAL A 4 -16.03 5.90 14.22
N ILE A 5 -16.62 5.82 13.01
CA ILE A 5 -16.50 4.64 12.15
C ILE A 5 -15.77 5.03 10.87
N ILE A 6 -14.73 4.26 10.52
CA ILE A 6 -13.94 4.40 9.31
C ILE A 6 -14.41 3.34 8.31
N ILE A 7 -14.72 3.73 7.08
CA ILE A 7 -15.08 2.82 5.98
C ILE A 7 -13.84 2.53 5.15
N GLY A 8 -13.36 1.30 5.21
CA GLY A 8 -12.19 0.80 4.49
C GLY A 8 -10.92 0.76 5.33
N SER A 9 -10.16 -0.33 5.20
CA SER A 9 -8.88 -0.61 5.87
C SER A 9 -7.68 -0.59 4.91
N GLY A 10 -7.78 0.18 3.83
CA GLY A 10 -6.64 0.56 3.01
C GLY A 10 -5.69 1.47 3.78
N VAL A 11 -4.58 1.87 3.16
CA VAL A 11 -3.52 2.62 3.83
C VAL A 11 -4.02 3.92 4.49
N SER A 12 -4.96 4.65 3.87
CA SER A 12 -5.52 5.88 4.44
C SER A 12 -6.41 5.61 5.65
N GLY A 13 -7.29 4.60 5.56
CA GLY A 13 -8.15 4.20 6.70
C GLY A 13 -7.35 3.65 7.87
N SER A 14 -6.32 2.84 7.61
CA SER A 14 -5.42 2.31 8.64
C SER A 14 -4.58 3.41 9.31
N ALA A 15 -4.14 4.40 8.54
CA ALA A 15 -3.43 5.57 9.07
C ALA A 15 -4.35 6.42 9.97
N ALA A 16 -5.58 6.70 9.50
CA ALA A 16 -6.58 7.41 10.31
C ALA A 16 -6.92 6.64 11.61
N ALA A 17 -7.08 5.33 11.52
CA ALA A 17 -7.34 4.47 12.68
C ALA A 17 -6.19 4.54 13.70
N ARG A 18 -4.91 4.46 13.24
CA ARG A 18 -3.75 4.59 14.09
C ARG A 18 -3.69 5.93 14.80
N GLU A 19 -3.84 7.02 14.08
CA GLU A 19 -3.74 8.35 14.69
C GLU A 19 -4.92 8.62 15.63
N LEU A 20 -6.14 8.17 15.30
CA LEU A 20 -7.28 8.25 16.20
C LEU A 20 -7.12 7.37 17.45
N SER A 21 -6.39 6.27 17.36
CA SER A 21 -6.15 5.39 18.51
C SER A 21 -5.32 6.03 19.62
N ARG A 22 -4.69 7.18 19.35
CA ARG A 22 -4.00 8.01 20.39
C ARG A 22 -4.96 8.66 21.37
N TYR A 23 -6.24 8.74 21.02
CA TYR A 23 -7.23 9.50 21.79
C TYR A 23 -8.23 8.57 22.49
N LYS A 24 -8.86 9.09 23.55
CA LYS A 24 -9.96 8.45 24.28
C LYS A 24 -11.25 8.49 23.43
N ALA A 25 -11.29 7.67 22.39
CA ALA A 25 -12.42 7.55 21.47
C ALA A 25 -12.72 6.08 21.17
N LYS A 26 -13.98 5.72 21.02
CA LYS A 26 -14.39 4.41 20.54
C LYS A 26 -14.44 4.41 19.02
N VAL A 27 -13.40 3.81 18.40
CA VAL A 27 -13.19 3.79 16.95
C VAL A 27 -13.42 2.37 16.41
N CYS A 28 -14.09 2.27 15.24
CA CYS A 28 -14.26 1.02 14.52
C CYS A 28 -13.94 1.21 13.05
N VAL A 29 -13.28 0.23 12.45
CA VAL A 29 -13.05 0.14 11.00
C VAL A 29 -13.93 -0.94 10.42
N LEU A 30 -14.73 -0.60 9.38
CA LEU A 30 -15.54 -1.54 8.62
C LEU A 30 -14.85 -1.84 7.29
N GLU A 31 -14.47 -3.09 7.07
CA GLU A 31 -13.81 -3.56 5.86
C GLU A 31 -14.66 -4.63 5.17
N LYS A 32 -14.87 -4.47 3.87
CA LYS A 32 -15.65 -5.42 3.06
C LYS A 32 -14.95 -6.76 2.82
N GLU A 33 -13.63 -6.74 2.86
CA GLU A 33 -12.78 -7.91 2.62
C GLU A 33 -12.44 -8.63 3.95
N GLU A 34 -11.83 -9.80 3.84
CA GLU A 34 -11.42 -10.65 4.98
C GLU A 34 -10.28 -10.08 5.82
N ASP A 35 -9.55 -9.09 5.29
CA ASP A 35 -8.28 -8.61 5.85
C ASP A 35 -8.03 -7.16 5.46
N VAL A 36 -7.09 -6.53 6.12
CA VAL A 36 -6.57 -5.20 5.75
C VAL A 36 -5.75 -5.26 4.46
N CYS A 37 -5.54 -4.12 3.82
CA CYS A 37 -4.67 -4.03 2.64
C CYS A 37 -5.13 -4.89 1.45
N CYS A 38 -6.44 -5.01 1.21
CA CYS A 38 -6.97 -5.84 0.13
C CYS A 38 -7.29 -5.08 -1.17
N GLY A 39 -7.38 -3.74 -1.13
CA GLY A 39 -7.61 -2.88 -2.29
C GLY A 39 -6.33 -2.38 -2.96
N THR A 40 -6.35 -1.13 -3.41
CA THR A 40 -5.23 -0.43 -4.08
C THR A 40 -3.92 -0.46 -3.27
N SER A 41 -4.03 -0.47 -1.95
CA SER A 41 -2.86 -0.49 -1.06
C SER A 41 -1.97 -1.72 -1.22
N LYS A 42 -2.47 -2.85 -1.72
CA LYS A 42 -1.66 -4.04 -2.03
C LYS A 42 -1.07 -4.04 -3.45
N ALA A 43 -1.52 -3.15 -4.34
CA ALA A 43 -1.21 -3.21 -5.77
C ALA A 43 -0.75 -1.83 -6.27
N ASN A 44 0.48 -1.46 -5.93
CA ASN A 44 1.14 -0.21 -6.27
C ASN A 44 2.65 -0.39 -6.36
N SER A 45 3.39 0.68 -6.67
CA SER A 45 4.84 0.65 -6.86
C SER A 45 5.65 0.58 -5.55
N GLY A 46 5.06 0.80 -4.39
CA GLY A 46 5.78 0.88 -3.12
C GLY A 46 6.73 2.07 -3.01
N ILE A 47 6.51 3.14 -3.76
CA ILE A 47 7.38 4.31 -3.78
C ILE A 47 6.99 5.31 -2.70
N VAL A 48 7.99 5.82 -2.00
CA VAL A 48 7.90 6.99 -1.15
C VAL A 48 8.39 8.19 -1.96
N HIS A 49 7.44 8.92 -2.56
CA HIS A 49 7.71 10.07 -3.42
C HIS A 49 8.32 11.24 -2.65
N ALA A 50 9.27 11.94 -3.26
CA ALA A 50 9.92 13.10 -2.64
C ALA A 50 8.97 14.31 -2.49
N GLY A 51 8.11 14.58 -3.51
CA GLY A 51 7.14 15.69 -3.46
C GLY A 51 7.27 16.74 -4.55
N TYR A 52 8.16 16.53 -5.53
CA TYR A 52 8.41 17.49 -6.62
C TYR A 52 7.30 17.56 -7.68
N ASP A 53 6.43 16.55 -7.78
CA ASP A 53 5.49 16.42 -8.89
C ASP A 53 4.12 17.08 -8.62
N ALA A 54 3.65 17.11 -7.38
CA ALA A 54 2.37 17.70 -7.03
C ALA A 54 2.40 19.24 -7.16
N LYS A 55 1.26 19.81 -7.58
CA LYS A 55 1.10 21.26 -7.78
C LYS A 55 1.45 22.01 -6.51
N GLU A 56 2.20 23.10 -6.63
CA GLU A 56 2.56 23.95 -5.50
C GLU A 56 1.33 24.42 -4.73
N GLY A 57 1.43 24.38 -3.39
CA GLY A 57 0.39 24.82 -2.47
C GLY A 57 -0.80 23.87 -2.34
N SER A 58 -0.91 22.82 -3.18
CA SER A 58 -1.96 21.82 -3.11
C SER A 58 -1.90 21.02 -1.81
N LEU A 59 -3.03 20.42 -1.41
CA LEU A 59 -3.08 19.51 -0.28
C LEU A 59 -2.21 18.26 -0.54
N MET A 60 -2.27 17.76 -1.77
CA MET A 60 -1.43 16.65 -2.24
C MET A 60 0.07 16.92 -2.03
N ALA A 61 0.57 18.13 -2.38
CA ALA A 61 1.96 18.51 -2.19
C ALA A 61 2.34 18.53 -0.70
N LYS A 62 1.55 19.20 0.13
CA LYS A 62 1.77 19.33 1.58
C LYS A 62 1.82 17.97 2.27
N LEU A 63 0.83 17.11 2.00
CA LEU A 63 0.74 15.79 2.62
C LEU A 63 1.79 14.82 2.09
N ASN A 64 2.24 14.95 0.83
CA ASN A 64 3.33 14.15 0.29
C ASN A 64 4.65 14.46 1.03
N VAL A 65 5.04 15.74 1.10
CA VAL A 65 6.30 16.14 1.76
C VAL A 65 6.27 15.78 3.24
N ARG A 66 5.14 16.04 3.93
CA ARG A 66 4.96 15.67 5.34
C ARG A 66 5.06 14.15 5.54
N GLY A 67 4.33 13.36 4.76
CA GLY A 67 4.33 11.89 4.85
C GLY A 67 5.69 11.28 4.52
N ASN A 68 6.42 11.84 3.54
CA ASN A 68 7.80 11.44 3.25
C ASN A 68 8.72 11.65 4.46
N ALA A 69 8.63 12.81 5.12
CA ALA A 69 9.43 13.12 6.30
C ALA A 69 9.12 12.18 7.49
N MET A 70 7.87 11.72 7.62
CA MET A 70 7.46 10.80 8.70
C MET A 70 7.90 9.35 8.46
N MET A 71 8.11 8.95 7.20
CA MET A 71 8.20 7.54 6.81
C MET A 71 9.31 6.77 7.51
N GLU A 72 10.49 7.37 7.64
CA GLU A 72 11.65 6.69 8.24
C GLU A 72 11.46 6.43 9.73
N GLN A 73 10.97 7.43 10.48
CA GLN A 73 10.69 7.27 11.90
C GLN A 73 9.56 6.24 12.11
N LEU A 74 8.50 6.34 11.33
CA LEU A 74 7.37 5.42 11.39
C LEU A 74 7.80 3.96 11.08
N SER A 75 8.70 3.76 10.12
CA SER A 75 9.21 2.43 9.80
C SER A 75 9.98 1.79 10.95
N LYS A 76 10.73 2.59 11.71
CA LYS A 76 11.45 2.14 12.92
C LYS A 76 10.49 1.83 14.08
N GLU A 77 9.49 2.70 14.29
CA GLU A 77 8.50 2.52 15.36
C GLU A 77 7.61 1.29 15.13
N LEU A 78 7.17 1.08 13.89
CA LEU A 78 6.21 0.04 13.55
C LEU A 78 6.84 -1.20 12.90
N ASP A 79 8.16 -1.22 12.74
CA ASP A 79 8.95 -2.34 12.23
C ASP A 79 8.39 -2.90 10.90
N PHE A 80 8.48 -2.07 9.85
CA PHE A 80 8.17 -2.47 8.48
C PHE A 80 9.28 -2.05 7.51
N PRO A 81 9.50 -2.80 6.41
CA PRO A 81 10.58 -2.52 5.45
C PRO A 81 10.42 -1.19 4.72
N PHE A 82 11.40 -0.32 4.88
CA PHE A 82 11.57 0.95 4.19
C PHE A 82 13.04 1.19 3.88
N GLN A 83 13.33 1.78 2.73
CA GLN A 83 14.70 2.17 2.33
C GLN A 83 14.67 3.52 1.61
N ARG A 84 15.60 4.40 2.00
CA ARG A 84 15.81 5.69 1.34
C ARG A 84 16.82 5.49 0.21
N VAL A 85 16.32 5.22 -0.99
CA VAL A 85 17.14 4.89 -2.17
C VAL A 85 17.30 6.07 -3.13
N GLY A 86 16.49 7.11 -2.98
CA GLY A 86 16.43 8.22 -3.93
C GLY A 86 15.65 7.89 -5.20
N SER A 87 15.47 8.90 -6.05
CA SER A 87 14.89 8.74 -7.38
C SER A 87 15.52 9.65 -8.40
N LEU A 88 15.49 9.24 -9.67
CA LEU A 88 15.92 10.02 -10.82
C LEU A 88 14.71 10.20 -11.77
N VAL A 89 14.45 11.44 -12.19
CA VAL A 89 13.58 11.71 -13.35
C VAL A 89 14.51 12.02 -14.51
N ILE A 90 14.59 11.10 -15.47
CA ILE A 90 15.55 11.22 -16.57
C ILE A 90 15.00 12.06 -17.72
N CYS A 91 15.86 12.95 -18.24
CA CYS A 91 15.63 13.74 -19.44
C CYS A 91 16.52 13.20 -20.54
N LEU A 92 15.94 12.83 -21.68
CA LEU A 92 16.68 12.20 -22.79
C LEU A 92 17.09 13.20 -23.89
N ARG A 93 16.56 14.43 -23.87
CA ARG A 93 16.77 15.43 -24.91
C ARG A 93 16.98 16.79 -24.30
N GLU A 94 17.90 17.58 -24.87
CA GLU A 94 18.18 18.95 -24.43
C GLU A 94 16.92 19.84 -24.47
N GLU A 95 16.08 19.68 -25.48
CA GLU A 95 14.85 20.43 -25.67
C GLU A 95 13.80 20.23 -24.57
N ASP A 96 13.92 19.17 -23.76
CA ASP A 96 13.02 18.88 -22.63
C ASP A 96 13.55 19.41 -21.28
N MET A 97 14.69 20.10 -21.26
CA MET A 97 15.30 20.63 -20.02
C MET A 97 14.39 21.61 -19.27
N ASP A 98 13.60 22.43 -19.98
CA ASP A 98 12.64 23.34 -19.33
C ASP A 98 11.59 22.59 -18.51
N LYS A 99 11.19 21.40 -18.94
CA LYS A 99 10.27 20.54 -18.18
C LYS A 99 10.94 20.00 -16.91
N LEU A 100 12.21 19.59 -17.04
CA LEU A 100 12.99 19.12 -15.88
C LEU A 100 13.21 20.25 -14.87
N GLN A 101 13.54 21.46 -15.34
CA GLN A 101 13.68 22.65 -14.49
C GLN A 101 12.36 22.99 -13.80
N THR A 102 11.24 22.91 -14.51
CA THR A 102 9.90 23.12 -13.91
C THR A 102 9.63 22.15 -12.75
N LEU A 103 10.03 20.88 -12.86
CA LEU A 103 9.87 19.91 -11.76
C LEU A 103 10.79 20.24 -10.60
N TYR A 104 12.04 20.68 -10.88
CA TYR A 104 12.97 21.11 -9.85
C TYR A 104 12.42 22.30 -9.07
N ASP A 105 12.01 23.37 -9.76
CA ASP A 105 11.50 24.60 -9.15
C ASP A 105 10.25 24.32 -8.31
N ARG A 106 9.33 23.50 -8.82
CA ARG A 106 8.14 23.04 -8.10
C ARG A 106 8.52 22.24 -6.85
N GLY A 107 9.51 21.36 -6.96
CA GLY A 107 9.99 20.60 -5.81
C GLY A 107 10.60 21.47 -4.72
N VAL A 108 11.38 22.50 -5.11
CA VAL A 108 11.92 23.50 -4.19
C VAL A 108 10.79 24.28 -3.52
N ALA A 109 9.80 24.75 -4.28
CA ALA A 109 8.64 25.46 -3.75
C ALA A 109 7.81 24.61 -2.79
N ASN A 110 7.71 23.30 -3.04
CA ASN A 110 7.04 22.34 -2.14
C ASN A 110 7.86 21.98 -0.90
N GLY A 111 9.14 22.43 -0.80
CA GLY A 111 10.01 22.15 0.34
C GLY A 111 10.69 20.79 0.29
N VAL A 112 10.87 20.19 -0.89
CA VAL A 112 11.60 18.92 -1.05
C VAL A 112 13.08 19.12 -0.80
N PRO A 113 13.70 18.41 0.17
CA PRO A 113 15.10 18.62 0.49
C PRO A 113 16.05 17.97 -0.51
N GLY A 114 17.17 18.64 -0.79
CA GLY A 114 18.34 18.07 -1.46
C GLY A 114 18.17 17.78 -2.95
N LEU A 115 17.19 18.39 -3.63
CA LEU A 115 17.02 18.25 -5.07
C LEU A 115 18.23 18.76 -5.85
N GLN A 116 18.63 18.03 -6.90
CA GLN A 116 19.74 18.37 -7.77
C GLN A 116 19.40 18.04 -9.22
N ILE A 117 19.85 18.88 -10.15
CA ILE A 117 19.87 18.50 -11.57
C ILE A 117 21.28 17.98 -11.86
N LEU A 118 21.36 16.73 -12.24
CA LEU A 118 22.60 16.04 -12.58
C LEU A 118 22.83 16.07 -14.09
N ASN A 119 24.08 16.22 -14.49
CA ASN A 119 24.50 16.08 -15.88
C ASN A 119 24.59 14.59 -16.28
N ARG A 120 24.85 14.32 -17.57
CA ARG A 120 24.92 12.97 -18.12
C ARG A 120 25.94 12.08 -17.42
N GLU A 121 27.16 12.61 -17.16
CA GLU A 121 28.26 11.87 -16.56
C GLU A 121 27.87 11.42 -15.13
N GLU A 122 27.35 12.33 -14.33
CA GLU A 122 26.89 12.08 -12.96
C GLU A 122 25.74 11.05 -12.91
N VAL A 123 24.82 11.12 -13.89
CA VAL A 123 23.71 10.16 -13.99
C VAL A 123 24.23 8.76 -14.30
N LEU A 124 25.15 8.62 -15.27
CA LEU A 124 25.68 7.31 -15.69
C LEU A 124 26.64 6.72 -14.65
N GLU A 125 27.36 7.54 -13.87
CA GLU A 125 28.13 7.08 -12.72
C GLU A 125 27.20 6.54 -11.61
N MET A 126 26.10 7.24 -11.36
CA MET A 126 25.13 6.88 -10.32
C MET A 126 24.30 5.64 -10.68
N GLU A 127 23.89 5.50 -11.94
CA GLU A 127 23.05 4.41 -12.49
C GLU A 127 23.55 3.97 -13.86
N PRO A 128 24.53 3.05 -13.92
CA PRO A 128 25.17 2.63 -15.18
C PRO A 128 24.24 2.00 -16.22
N ASN A 129 23.09 1.49 -15.78
CA ASN A 129 22.10 0.82 -16.64
C ASN A 129 21.03 1.79 -17.22
N ILE A 130 21.14 3.08 -16.97
CA ILE A 130 20.34 4.07 -17.73
C ILE A 130 20.80 4.10 -19.19
N VAL A 131 19.88 4.38 -20.11
CA VAL A 131 20.19 4.47 -21.53
C VAL A 131 21.25 5.51 -21.84
N ASP A 132 22.13 5.23 -22.81
CA ASP A 132 23.32 6.03 -23.06
C ASP A 132 23.00 7.44 -23.61
N ASN A 133 21.82 7.67 -24.16
CA ASN A 133 21.35 8.96 -24.66
C ASN A 133 20.69 9.84 -23.57
N VAL A 134 20.84 9.51 -22.28
CA VAL A 134 20.41 10.41 -21.21
C VAL A 134 21.16 11.74 -21.33
N TYR A 135 20.43 12.86 -21.21
CA TYR A 135 21.00 14.21 -21.27
C TYR A 135 21.23 14.77 -19.85
N ALA A 136 20.23 14.62 -18.98
CA ALA A 136 20.27 15.08 -17.60
C ALA A 136 19.26 14.29 -16.73
N ALA A 137 19.28 14.49 -15.42
CA ALA A 137 18.23 13.97 -14.54
C ALA A 137 17.98 14.89 -13.34
N LEU A 138 16.73 14.91 -12.86
CA LEU A 138 16.39 15.45 -11.55
C LEU A 138 16.60 14.34 -10.50
N TYR A 139 17.56 14.53 -9.62
CA TYR A 139 17.82 13.65 -8.47
C TYR A 139 17.09 14.14 -7.23
N ALA A 140 16.34 13.25 -6.60
CA ALA A 140 15.64 13.49 -5.34
C ALA A 140 16.11 12.48 -4.28
N PRO A 141 17.10 12.81 -3.43
CA PRO A 141 17.64 11.88 -2.42
C PRO A 141 16.62 11.49 -1.35
N SER A 142 15.62 12.33 -1.09
CA SER A 142 14.57 12.07 -0.11
C SER A 142 13.53 11.05 -0.56
N ALA A 143 13.52 10.61 -1.82
CA ALA A 143 12.68 9.53 -2.28
C ALA A 143 13.12 8.18 -1.70
N GLY A 144 12.19 7.22 -1.62
CA GLY A 144 12.47 5.89 -1.09
C GLY A 144 11.52 4.84 -1.62
N ILE A 145 11.69 3.63 -1.11
CA ILE A 145 10.82 2.48 -1.36
C ILE A 145 10.35 1.89 -0.03
N VAL A 146 9.12 1.41 -0.01
CA VAL A 146 8.48 0.84 1.19
C VAL A 146 7.75 -0.45 0.81
N CYS A 147 7.66 -1.39 1.75
CA CYS A 147 6.73 -2.51 1.61
C CYS A 147 5.30 -1.99 1.84
N PRO A 148 4.43 -1.90 0.82
CA PRO A 148 3.09 -1.34 0.98
C PRO A 148 2.21 -2.19 1.90
N PHE A 149 2.40 -3.51 1.89
CA PHE A 149 1.72 -4.42 2.84
C PHE A 149 2.19 -4.15 4.26
N GLY A 150 3.51 -4.10 4.48
CA GLY A 150 4.12 -3.86 5.79
C GLY A 150 3.64 -2.56 6.40
N LEU A 151 3.66 -1.45 5.64
CA LEU A 151 3.18 -0.14 6.10
C LEU A 151 1.71 -0.19 6.52
N ASN A 152 0.83 -0.71 5.66
CA ASN A 152 -0.62 -0.75 5.94
C ASN A 152 -0.93 -1.64 7.14
N ILE A 153 -0.42 -2.88 7.14
CA ILE A 153 -0.66 -3.87 8.20
C ILE A 153 -0.12 -3.34 9.53
N ALA A 154 1.08 -2.75 9.53
CA ALA A 154 1.70 -2.23 10.75
C ALA A 154 0.86 -1.11 11.39
N MET A 155 0.33 -0.18 10.61
CA MET A 155 -0.57 0.87 11.13
C MET A 155 -1.87 0.28 11.65
N ALA A 156 -2.47 -0.69 10.95
CA ALA A 156 -3.71 -1.33 11.38
C ALA A 156 -3.53 -2.16 12.66
N GLU A 157 -2.47 -2.98 12.75
CA GLU A 157 -2.17 -3.75 13.96
C GLU A 157 -1.92 -2.84 15.17
N ASN A 158 -1.14 -1.76 14.98
CA ASN A 158 -0.90 -0.80 16.06
C ASN A 158 -2.19 -0.10 16.50
N ALA A 159 -3.08 0.25 15.57
CA ALA A 159 -4.41 0.76 15.91
C ALA A 159 -5.23 -0.25 16.73
N CYS A 160 -5.20 -1.53 16.33
CA CYS A 160 -5.90 -2.62 17.02
C CYS A 160 -5.37 -2.81 18.45
N GLU A 161 -4.06 -2.84 18.64
CA GLU A 161 -3.41 -2.92 19.97
C GLU A 161 -3.80 -1.74 20.88
N ASN A 162 -4.06 -0.58 20.29
CA ASN A 162 -4.54 0.61 20.99
C ASN A 162 -6.08 0.69 21.10
N GLY A 163 -6.80 -0.42 20.80
CA GLY A 163 -8.23 -0.57 21.09
C GLY A 163 -9.17 -0.16 19.95
N VAL A 164 -8.69 0.02 18.72
CA VAL A 164 -9.57 0.18 17.56
C VAL A 164 -10.13 -1.19 17.17
N GLU A 165 -11.45 -1.28 17.00
CA GLU A 165 -12.12 -2.47 16.54
C GLU A 165 -12.07 -2.56 15.00
N PHE A 166 -11.73 -3.75 14.46
CA PHE A 166 -11.80 -4.03 13.02
C PHE A 166 -12.90 -5.06 12.76
N LYS A 167 -13.82 -4.77 11.86
CA LYS A 167 -14.89 -5.66 11.41
C LYS A 167 -14.66 -5.98 9.93
N PHE A 168 -14.15 -7.18 9.68
CA PHE A 168 -13.94 -7.72 8.34
C PHE A 168 -15.21 -8.35 7.78
N ASP A 169 -15.22 -8.66 6.49
CA ASP A 169 -16.39 -9.18 5.76
C ASP A 169 -17.65 -8.30 5.97
N THR A 170 -17.44 -7.02 6.29
CA THR A 170 -18.48 -6.07 6.68
C THR A 170 -18.64 -4.98 5.61
N LYS A 171 -19.43 -5.29 4.58
CA LYS A 171 -19.67 -4.42 3.44
C LYS A 171 -20.74 -3.37 3.76
N VAL A 172 -20.34 -2.09 3.79
CA VAL A 172 -21.27 -0.97 3.91
C VAL A 172 -22.11 -0.88 2.64
N GLN A 173 -23.42 -0.79 2.81
CA GLN A 173 -24.40 -0.74 1.74
C GLN A 173 -25.09 0.61 1.63
N ARG A 174 -25.46 1.21 2.77
CA ARG A 174 -26.23 2.45 2.87
C ARG A 174 -25.87 3.23 4.13
N LEU A 175 -25.96 4.53 4.04
CA LEU A 175 -25.72 5.48 5.12
C LEU A 175 -27.00 6.30 5.34
N GLU A 176 -27.43 6.44 6.58
CA GLU A 176 -28.54 7.30 6.99
C GLU A 176 -28.12 8.11 8.20
N LYS A 177 -28.53 9.39 8.21
CA LYS A 177 -28.36 10.22 9.38
C LYS A 177 -29.70 10.41 10.07
N LYS A 178 -29.75 10.12 11.36
CA LYS A 178 -30.91 10.36 12.23
C LYS A 178 -30.46 11.26 13.37
N ASP A 179 -30.97 12.46 13.39
CA ASP A 179 -30.51 13.53 14.27
C ASP A 179 -29.01 13.76 14.12
N ASP A 180 -28.20 13.58 15.17
CA ASP A 180 -26.75 13.72 15.15
C ASP A 180 -25.99 12.38 15.06
N ILE A 181 -26.70 11.28 14.78
CA ILE A 181 -26.11 9.93 14.71
C ILE A 181 -26.23 9.39 13.29
N TRP A 182 -25.13 8.80 12.82
CA TRP A 182 -25.09 8.04 11.57
C TRP A 182 -25.46 6.57 11.82
N GLU A 183 -26.40 6.05 11.06
CA GLU A 183 -26.70 4.63 10.95
C GLU A 183 -26.06 4.09 9.68
N ILE A 184 -25.12 3.15 9.84
CA ILE A 184 -24.36 2.51 8.76
C ILE A 184 -24.93 1.11 8.56
N HIS A 185 -25.66 0.91 7.48
CA HIS A 185 -26.25 -0.38 7.12
C HIS A 185 -25.23 -1.23 6.36
N THR A 186 -25.01 -2.43 6.84
CA THR A 186 -24.05 -3.40 6.29
C THR A 186 -24.71 -4.76 6.06
N ASN A 187 -23.99 -5.68 5.42
CA ASN A 187 -24.40 -7.10 5.35
C ASN A 187 -24.37 -7.84 6.70
N GLN A 188 -23.75 -7.23 7.73
CA GLN A 188 -23.61 -7.81 9.10
C GLN A 188 -24.51 -7.08 10.13
N GLY A 189 -25.42 -6.22 9.68
CA GLY A 189 -26.30 -5.44 10.54
C GLY A 189 -26.06 -3.94 10.48
N VAL A 190 -26.58 -3.21 11.47
CA VAL A 190 -26.53 -1.76 11.51
C VAL A 190 -25.58 -1.29 12.61
N PHE A 191 -24.63 -0.43 12.25
CA PHE A 191 -23.70 0.20 13.17
C PHE A 191 -24.08 1.67 13.37
N LYS A 192 -23.86 2.20 14.58
CA LYS A 192 -24.18 3.60 14.92
C LYS A 192 -22.93 4.35 15.37
N THR A 193 -22.76 5.56 14.86
CA THR A 193 -21.63 6.43 15.17
C THR A 193 -21.97 7.91 15.12
N LYS A 194 -21.17 8.73 15.80
CA LYS A 194 -21.26 10.20 15.70
C LYS A 194 -20.63 10.72 14.41
N TYR A 195 -19.48 10.14 14.03
CA TYR A 195 -18.72 10.53 12.84
C TYR A 195 -18.40 9.34 11.95
N VAL A 196 -18.41 9.58 10.64
CA VAL A 196 -17.99 8.63 9.60
C VAL A 196 -16.75 9.18 8.90
N VAL A 197 -15.74 8.36 8.70
CA VAL A 197 -14.59 8.65 7.82
C VAL A 197 -14.71 7.77 6.59
N ASN A 198 -14.85 8.37 5.44
CA ASN A 198 -14.97 7.71 4.16
C ASN A 198 -13.58 7.48 3.54
N ALA A 199 -12.92 6.36 3.88
CA ALA A 199 -11.63 5.94 3.34
C ALA A 199 -11.76 4.77 2.37
N ALA A 200 -12.85 4.73 1.57
CA ALA A 200 -13.25 3.61 0.75
C ALA A 200 -12.50 3.50 -0.61
N GLY A 201 -11.41 4.25 -0.82
CA GLY A 201 -10.57 4.21 -2.02
C GLY A 201 -11.38 4.48 -3.29
N VAL A 202 -11.34 3.57 -4.26
CA VAL A 202 -12.07 3.73 -5.53
C VAL A 202 -13.60 3.78 -5.37
N TYR A 203 -14.13 3.45 -4.21
CA TYR A 203 -15.55 3.51 -3.88
C TYR A 203 -15.94 4.74 -3.04
N ALA A 204 -15.02 5.65 -2.76
CA ALA A 204 -15.31 6.79 -1.88
C ALA A 204 -16.39 7.72 -2.46
N ASP A 205 -16.46 7.88 -3.77
CA ASP A 205 -17.51 8.62 -4.47
C ASP A 205 -18.91 8.03 -4.22
N LYS A 206 -19.02 6.70 -4.12
CA LYS A 206 -20.29 6.03 -3.84
C LYS A 206 -20.87 6.49 -2.49
N PHE A 207 -20.04 6.55 -1.45
CA PHE A 207 -20.49 6.95 -0.12
C PHE A 207 -20.66 8.46 -0.01
N HIS A 208 -19.76 9.25 -0.57
CA HIS A 208 -19.93 10.70 -0.69
C HIS A 208 -21.26 11.05 -1.37
N ASN A 209 -21.56 10.40 -2.49
CA ASN A 209 -22.75 10.65 -3.29
C ASN A 209 -24.06 10.20 -2.63
N MET A 210 -24.01 9.36 -1.59
CA MET A 210 -25.19 9.04 -0.78
C MET A 210 -25.61 10.20 0.13
N VAL A 211 -24.66 11.02 0.59
CA VAL A 211 -24.86 11.99 1.66
C VAL A 211 -24.74 13.45 1.20
N SER A 212 -24.03 13.72 0.12
CA SER A 212 -23.77 15.05 -0.41
C SER A 212 -24.70 15.41 -1.58
N LYS A 213 -25.06 16.68 -1.67
CA LYS A 213 -25.73 17.25 -2.86
C LYS A 213 -24.75 17.46 -4.01
N LYS A 214 -23.54 17.95 -3.69
CA LYS A 214 -22.44 18.07 -4.66
C LYS A 214 -21.88 16.67 -4.88
N LYS A 215 -21.89 16.21 -6.13
CA LYS A 215 -21.39 14.88 -6.47
C LYS A 215 -19.92 14.94 -6.84
N ILE A 216 -19.19 13.89 -6.50
CA ILE A 216 -17.84 13.63 -6.98
C ILE A 216 -17.83 12.35 -7.82
N HIS A 217 -16.86 12.21 -8.69
CA HIS A 217 -16.68 11.02 -9.50
C HIS A 217 -15.24 10.51 -9.35
N ILE A 218 -15.10 9.22 -9.05
CA ILE A 218 -13.81 8.55 -9.00
C ILE A 218 -13.73 7.55 -10.14
N THR A 219 -12.85 7.85 -11.10
CA THR A 219 -12.49 6.97 -12.19
C THR A 219 -11.38 6.04 -11.76
N PRO A 220 -11.57 4.71 -11.79
CA PRO A 220 -10.49 3.77 -11.54
C PRO A 220 -9.42 3.89 -12.62
N ARG A 221 -8.22 4.36 -12.27
CA ARG A 221 -7.08 4.43 -13.20
C ARG A 221 -6.20 3.23 -12.99
N ARG A 222 -6.30 2.24 -13.90
CA ARG A 222 -5.56 0.99 -13.82
C ARG A 222 -4.11 1.18 -14.19
N GLY A 223 -3.24 0.61 -13.36
CA GLY A 223 -1.82 0.46 -13.60
C GLY A 223 -1.42 -1.00 -13.65
N ASP A 224 -0.96 -1.49 -14.79
CA ASP A 224 -0.40 -2.82 -14.98
C ASP A 224 1.09 -2.81 -14.63
N TYR A 225 1.58 -3.89 -14.00
CA TYR A 225 2.94 -4.04 -13.53
C TYR A 225 3.52 -5.41 -13.90
N CYS A 226 4.85 -5.44 -14.13
CA CYS A 226 5.64 -6.66 -14.18
C CYS A 226 6.62 -6.68 -13.02
N LEU A 227 6.62 -7.77 -12.23
CA LEU A 227 7.58 -8.00 -11.15
C LEU A 227 8.60 -9.03 -11.57
N LEU A 228 9.88 -8.69 -11.45
CA LEU A 228 11.00 -9.58 -11.74
C LEU A 228 11.55 -10.24 -10.47
N ASP A 229 12.24 -11.33 -10.66
CA ASP A 229 12.91 -12.08 -9.58
C ASP A 229 13.94 -11.20 -8.84
N LYS A 230 14.30 -11.59 -7.61
CA LYS A 230 15.33 -10.92 -6.80
C LYS A 230 16.71 -10.90 -7.48
N THR A 231 16.99 -11.84 -8.37
CA THR A 231 18.23 -11.85 -9.17
C THR A 231 18.34 -10.67 -10.13
N ALA A 232 17.20 -10.01 -10.47
CA ALA A 232 17.16 -8.76 -11.22
C ALA A 232 17.16 -7.51 -10.33
N GLY A 233 17.03 -7.66 -9.02
CA GLY A 233 16.77 -6.56 -8.09
C GLY A 233 17.83 -5.47 -8.03
N ALA A 234 19.09 -5.83 -8.30
CA ALA A 234 20.22 -4.90 -8.33
C ALA A 234 20.42 -4.22 -9.70
N HIS A 235 19.51 -4.41 -10.66
CA HIS A 235 19.65 -3.85 -12.01
C HIS A 235 19.63 -2.32 -12.01
N VAL A 236 18.82 -1.71 -11.12
CA VAL A 236 18.90 -0.30 -10.75
C VAL A 236 18.92 -0.18 -9.22
N SER A 237 19.60 0.83 -8.70
CA SER A 237 19.70 1.07 -7.26
C SER A 237 18.70 2.10 -6.74
N ARG A 238 18.08 2.87 -7.64
CA ARG A 238 17.13 3.95 -7.38
C ARG A 238 15.86 3.77 -8.21
N THR A 239 14.81 4.51 -7.84
CA THR A 239 13.62 4.60 -8.70
C THR A 239 13.92 5.49 -9.90
N ILE A 240 13.75 4.94 -11.10
CA ILE A 240 13.94 5.65 -12.38
C ILE A 240 12.58 6.01 -12.95
N PHE A 241 12.32 7.31 -13.11
CA PHE A 241 11.15 7.85 -13.77
C PHE A 241 11.53 8.40 -15.14
N ALA A 242 10.62 8.26 -16.12
CA ALA A 242 10.66 9.10 -17.31
C ALA A 242 10.18 10.51 -16.97
N LEU A 243 10.63 11.49 -17.74
CA LEU A 243 10.09 12.84 -17.67
C LEU A 243 8.57 12.80 -17.97
N PRO A 244 7.70 13.41 -17.15
CA PRO A 244 6.27 13.40 -17.38
C PRO A 244 5.91 14.01 -18.76
N ASN A 245 4.92 13.42 -19.40
CA ASN A 245 4.34 13.92 -20.64
C ASN A 245 2.82 14.06 -20.48
N GLU A 246 2.11 14.41 -21.54
CA GLU A 246 0.64 14.54 -21.56
C GLU A 246 -0.12 13.28 -21.15
N PHE A 247 0.53 12.09 -21.21
CA PHE A 247 -0.02 10.80 -20.78
C PHE A 247 0.37 10.42 -19.33
N GLY A 248 1.02 11.31 -18.58
CA GLY A 248 1.40 11.13 -17.18
C GLY A 248 2.89 10.84 -16.95
N LYS A 249 3.21 10.21 -15.80
CA LYS A 249 4.59 9.98 -15.32
C LYS A 249 5.37 8.91 -16.08
N GLY A 250 4.79 8.27 -17.09
CA GLY A 250 5.41 7.18 -17.83
C GLY A 250 5.59 5.89 -17.02
N ILE A 251 6.26 4.91 -17.66
CA ILE A 251 6.63 3.65 -17.00
C ILE A 251 7.93 3.87 -16.21
N LEU A 252 7.92 3.46 -14.96
CA LEU A 252 9.09 3.51 -14.10
C LEU A 252 9.77 2.14 -13.99
N VAL A 253 11.04 2.16 -13.59
CA VAL A 253 11.83 0.99 -13.19
C VAL A 253 12.33 1.24 -11.77
N THR A 254 12.04 0.33 -10.83
CA THR A 254 12.37 0.55 -9.42
C THR A 254 12.75 -0.74 -8.71
N PRO A 255 13.75 -0.72 -7.81
CA PRO A 255 13.92 -1.81 -6.87
C PRO A 255 12.72 -1.84 -5.91
N THR A 256 12.46 -2.97 -5.28
CA THR A 256 11.47 -3.09 -4.22
C THR A 256 12.14 -3.24 -2.86
N ALA A 257 11.43 -2.94 -1.78
CA ALA A 257 11.94 -3.08 -0.42
C ALA A 257 12.40 -4.51 -0.05
N HIS A 258 12.06 -5.49 -0.86
CA HIS A 258 12.44 -6.90 -0.68
C HIS A 258 13.40 -7.43 -1.77
N GLY A 259 14.00 -6.55 -2.55
CA GLY A 259 15.05 -6.87 -3.50
C GLY A 259 14.58 -7.43 -4.84
N ASN A 260 13.32 -7.27 -5.21
CA ASN A 260 12.83 -7.52 -6.57
C ASN A 260 13.02 -6.27 -7.45
N LEU A 261 12.91 -6.43 -8.77
CA LEU A 261 12.77 -5.31 -9.71
C LEU A 261 11.32 -5.21 -10.16
N LEU A 262 10.77 -3.99 -10.16
CA LEU A 262 9.39 -3.72 -10.57
C LEU A 262 9.39 -2.75 -11.77
N LEU A 263 8.60 -3.11 -12.79
CA LEU A 263 8.35 -2.29 -13.97
C LEU A 263 6.86 -1.91 -13.99
N GLY A 264 6.56 -0.69 -14.39
CA GLY A 264 5.19 -0.18 -14.42
C GLY A 264 5.06 1.10 -13.57
N PRO A 265 3.87 1.65 -13.43
CA PRO A 265 2.62 1.17 -14.00
C PRO A 265 2.25 1.79 -15.36
N THR A 266 1.25 1.21 -16.00
CA THR A 266 0.45 1.91 -17.00
C THR A 266 -0.50 2.91 -16.32
N ALA A 267 -1.20 3.72 -17.11
CA ALA A 267 -2.23 4.65 -16.62
C ALA A 267 -3.42 4.61 -17.60
N ILE A 268 -4.37 3.72 -17.33
CA ILE A 268 -5.51 3.46 -18.21
C ILE A 268 -6.78 3.66 -17.40
N ASP A 269 -7.60 4.63 -17.79
CA ASP A 269 -8.90 4.86 -17.17
C ASP A 269 -9.87 3.77 -17.61
N ILE A 270 -10.58 3.20 -16.63
CA ILE A 270 -11.58 2.16 -16.84
C ILE A 270 -12.84 2.48 -16.04
N GLU A 271 -13.97 1.88 -16.41
CA GLU A 271 -15.23 2.08 -15.70
C GLU A 271 -15.37 1.14 -14.49
N GLU A 272 -14.83 -0.08 -14.60
CA GLU A 272 -15.03 -1.13 -13.62
C GLU A 272 -14.13 -0.96 -12.41
N LYS A 273 -14.73 -0.68 -11.23
CA LYS A 273 -14.03 -0.50 -9.96
C LYS A 273 -13.40 -1.77 -9.37
N GLU A 274 -13.60 -2.92 -10.02
CA GLU A 274 -12.99 -4.21 -9.67
C GLU A 274 -12.10 -4.77 -10.79
N GLY A 275 -11.86 -3.99 -11.86
CA GLY A 275 -11.07 -4.37 -13.03
C GLY A 275 -9.56 -4.49 -12.77
N THR A 276 -9.17 -5.41 -11.88
CA THR A 276 -7.76 -5.64 -11.49
C THR A 276 -7.05 -6.69 -12.33
N ASN A 277 -7.64 -7.15 -13.44
CA ASN A 277 -6.97 -8.00 -14.40
C ASN A 277 -5.92 -7.22 -15.19
N THR A 278 -4.77 -7.82 -15.44
CA THR A 278 -3.78 -7.30 -16.42
C THR A 278 -4.24 -7.57 -17.84
N THR A 279 -3.78 -6.75 -18.78
CA THR A 279 -4.04 -6.93 -20.21
C THR A 279 -2.74 -7.12 -20.96
N ARG A 280 -2.80 -7.83 -22.10
CA ARG A 280 -1.63 -8.01 -22.97
C ARG A 280 -1.08 -6.65 -23.42
N GLU A 281 -1.94 -5.77 -23.86
CA GLU A 281 -1.57 -4.42 -24.31
C GLU A 281 -0.90 -3.61 -23.20
N GLY A 282 -1.42 -3.69 -21.98
CA GLY A 282 -0.83 -3.02 -20.81
C GLY A 282 0.54 -3.58 -20.46
N LEU A 283 0.70 -4.90 -20.47
CA LEU A 283 1.99 -5.54 -20.17
C LEU A 283 3.02 -5.28 -21.29
N ASP A 284 2.63 -5.35 -22.57
CA ASP A 284 3.49 -5.01 -23.71
C ASP A 284 3.96 -3.54 -23.60
N GLN A 285 3.07 -2.62 -23.22
CA GLN A 285 3.42 -1.22 -22.96
C GLN A 285 4.43 -1.08 -21.83
N VAL A 286 4.25 -1.80 -20.71
CA VAL A 286 5.19 -1.78 -19.57
C VAL A 286 6.58 -2.21 -20.02
N LEU A 287 6.68 -3.35 -20.68
CA LEU A 287 7.98 -3.92 -21.10
C LEU A 287 8.69 -3.03 -22.13
N THR A 288 7.94 -2.53 -23.13
CA THR A 288 8.51 -1.69 -24.19
C THR A 288 9.00 -0.34 -23.65
N LYS A 289 8.18 0.36 -22.84
CA LYS A 289 8.53 1.70 -22.33
C LYS A 289 9.59 1.66 -21.24
N ALA A 290 9.66 0.58 -20.44
CA ALA A 290 10.75 0.42 -19.44
C ALA A 290 12.12 0.41 -20.13
N GLY A 291 12.25 -0.28 -21.26
CA GLY A 291 13.48 -0.36 -22.06
C GLY A 291 13.90 0.96 -22.73
N GLN A 292 13.01 1.96 -22.79
CA GLN A 292 13.34 3.30 -23.27
C GLN A 292 14.15 4.13 -22.24
N ASN A 293 14.11 3.72 -20.98
CA ASN A 293 14.74 4.44 -19.87
C ASN A 293 15.94 3.68 -19.28
N VAL A 294 15.85 2.36 -19.24
CA VAL A 294 16.84 1.46 -18.64
C VAL A 294 17.18 0.36 -19.64
N LYS A 295 18.48 0.24 -19.95
CA LYS A 295 18.99 -0.77 -20.90
C LYS A 295 19.08 -2.17 -20.28
N ASP A 296 19.08 -3.19 -21.11
CA ASP A 296 19.38 -4.60 -20.75
C ASP A 296 18.54 -5.18 -19.60
N ILE A 297 17.30 -4.71 -19.42
CA ILE A 297 16.40 -5.25 -18.40
C ILE A 297 16.21 -6.75 -18.65
N PRO A 298 16.45 -7.64 -17.65
CA PRO A 298 16.37 -9.09 -17.84
C PRO A 298 14.91 -9.58 -17.88
N MET A 299 14.19 -9.29 -18.96
CA MET A 299 12.75 -9.55 -19.14
C MET A 299 12.35 -11.01 -18.92
N ARG A 300 13.28 -11.98 -19.13
CA ARG A 300 13.04 -13.41 -18.87
C ARG A 300 12.91 -13.74 -17.38
N GLN A 301 13.22 -12.81 -16.51
CA GLN A 301 13.10 -12.96 -15.05
C GLN A 301 11.78 -12.41 -14.50
N VAL A 302 10.82 -12.04 -15.35
CA VAL A 302 9.45 -11.73 -14.90
C VAL A 302 8.86 -12.98 -14.23
N ILE A 303 8.47 -12.85 -12.97
CA ILE A 303 7.88 -13.93 -12.17
C ILE A 303 6.36 -13.79 -12.02
N THR A 304 5.84 -12.58 -12.12
CA THR A 304 4.39 -12.31 -12.05
C THR A 304 4.05 -10.95 -12.63
N SER A 305 2.77 -10.76 -12.94
CA SER A 305 2.17 -9.48 -13.26
C SER A 305 0.96 -9.23 -12.38
N PHE A 306 0.63 -7.97 -12.14
CA PHE A 306 -0.55 -7.57 -11.40
C PHE A 306 -1.02 -6.18 -11.85
N ALA A 307 -2.27 -5.84 -11.50
CA ALA A 307 -2.79 -4.50 -11.73
C ALA A 307 -3.38 -3.91 -10.44
N GLY A 308 -3.29 -2.59 -10.32
CA GLY A 308 -3.90 -1.82 -9.24
C GLY A 308 -4.71 -0.64 -9.77
N LEU A 309 -5.75 -0.25 -9.03
CA LEU A 309 -6.66 0.81 -9.40
C LEU A 309 -6.40 2.06 -8.54
N ARG A 310 -5.93 3.15 -9.15
CA ARG A 310 -5.84 4.45 -8.47
C ARG A 310 -7.23 5.08 -8.41
N ALA A 311 -7.54 5.70 -7.29
CA ALA A 311 -8.80 6.42 -7.07
C ALA A 311 -8.70 7.84 -7.66
N HIS A 312 -8.67 7.94 -9.01
CA HIS A 312 -8.52 9.21 -9.70
C HIS A 312 -9.81 10.03 -9.64
N GLU A 313 -9.70 11.26 -9.13
CA GLU A 313 -10.78 12.25 -9.10
C GLU A 313 -10.47 13.36 -10.11
N GLU A 314 -11.48 13.88 -10.80
CA GLU A 314 -11.33 14.84 -11.91
C GLU A 314 -10.58 16.12 -11.53
N GLY A 315 -10.71 16.58 -10.28
CA GLY A 315 -9.99 17.76 -9.76
C GLY A 315 -8.50 17.50 -9.53
N HIS A 316 -8.05 16.24 -9.59
CA HIS A 316 -6.69 15.81 -9.36
C HIS A 316 -6.13 16.34 -8.03
N GLU A 317 -6.94 16.29 -6.96
CA GLU A 317 -6.59 16.71 -5.61
C GLU A 317 -7.15 15.73 -4.57
N PHE A 318 -6.53 15.67 -3.41
CA PHE A 318 -7.05 14.92 -2.26
C PHE A 318 -8.24 15.67 -1.64
N ILE A 319 -9.31 14.96 -1.36
CA ILE A 319 -10.50 15.51 -0.69
C ILE A 319 -10.49 14.97 0.74
N ILE A 320 -10.05 15.82 1.70
CA ILE A 320 -9.97 15.46 3.12
C ILE A 320 -10.63 16.57 3.93
N GLU A 321 -11.94 16.48 4.08
CA GLU A 321 -12.74 17.50 4.74
C GLU A 321 -14.09 16.95 5.22
N GLU A 322 -14.75 17.67 6.15
CA GLU A 322 -16.14 17.40 6.49
C GLU A 322 -17.05 17.89 5.35
N VAL A 323 -17.92 17.01 4.87
CA VAL A 323 -18.83 17.32 3.76
C VAL A 323 -19.85 18.37 4.18
N GLU A 324 -19.91 19.49 3.48
CA GLU A 324 -20.68 20.70 3.84
C GLU A 324 -22.13 20.43 4.23
N ASN A 325 -22.83 19.57 3.49
CA ASN A 325 -24.25 19.25 3.71
C ASN A 325 -24.46 17.93 4.46
N ALA A 326 -23.40 17.34 5.04
CA ALA A 326 -23.44 16.06 5.73
C ALA A 326 -22.58 16.09 7.00
N LYS A 327 -22.92 17.01 7.94
CA LYS A 327 -22.21 17.15 9.21
C LYS A 327 -21.93 15.78 9.87
N GLY A 328 -20.71 15.55 10.31
CA GLY A 328 -20.27 14.27 10.88
C GLY A 328 -19.84 13.25 9.84
N PHE A 329 -19.79 13.62 8.55
CA PHE A 329 -19.23 12.79 7.49
C PHE A 329 -17.97 13.45 6.92
N ILE A 330 -16.84 12.78 7.07
CA ILE A 330 -15.52 13.26 6.64
C ILE A 330 -15.07 12.41 5.46
N ASP A 331 -14.80 13.06 4.34
CA ASP A 331 -14.15 12.38 3.22
C ASP A 331 -12.66 12.21 3.45
N CYS A 332 -12.14 11.11 2.95
CA CYS A 332 -10.76 10.82 2.64
C CYS A 332 -10.78 10.17 1.25
N ALA A 333 -11.10 10.97 0.23
CA ALA A 333 -11.43 10.55 -1.12
C ALA A 333 -10.45 11.12 -2.14
N GLY A 334 -10.44 10.58 -3.36
CA GLY A 334 -9.50 11.00 -4.41
C GLY A 334 -8.04 10.69 -4.07
N ILE A 335 -7.79 9.75 -3.16
CA ILE A 335 -6.43 9.41 -2.72
C ILE A 335 -5.76 8.49 -3.74
N GLU A 336 -5.23 9.09 -4.78
CA GLU A 336 -4.38 8.45 -5.78
C GLU A 336 -2.87 8.64 -5.45
N SER A 337 -1.95 8.48 -6.42
CA SER A 337 -0.52 8.78 -6.19
C SER A 337 -0.34 10.30 -5.96
N PRO A 338 0.35 10.68 -4.86
CA PRO A 338 1.23 9.93 -3.98
C PRO A 338 0.62 9.42 -2.65
N GLY A 339 -0.61 8.95 -2.64
CA GLY A 339 -1.37 8.59 -1.44
C GLY A 339 -0.67 7.62 -0.48
N LEU A 340 0.11 6.64 -1.00
CA LEU A 340 0.88 5.74 -0.14
C LEU A 340 1.89 6.52 0.72
N THR A 341 2.64 7.43 0.10
CA THR A 341 3.60 8.31 0.80
C THR A 341 2.89 9.24 1.78
N SER A 342 1.76 9.80 1.34
CA SER A 342 1.00 10.80 2.11
C SER A 342 0.22 10.17 3.28
N SER A 343 0.04 8.84 3.29
CA SER A 343 -0.89 8.19 4.22
C SER A 343 -0.65 8.48 5.70
N PRO A 344 0.58 8.56 6.24
CA PRO A 344 0.77 8.95 7.64
C PRO A 344 0.28 10.37 7.93
N ALA A 345 0.56 11.31 7.03
CA ALA A 345 0.11 12.70 7.17
C ALA A 345 -1.42 12.85 6.95
N ILE A 346 -2.01 12.02 6.08
CA ILE A 346 -3.48 11.91 5.95
C ILE A 346 -4.10 11.47 7.28
N GLY A 347 -3.50 10.47 7.92
CA GLY A 347 -3.94 10.01 9.25
C GLY A 347 -3.90 11.12 10.29
N GLU A 348 -2.79 11.88 10.37
CA GLU A 348 -2.67 13.04 11.25
C GLU A 348 -3.77 14.09 10.97
N MET A 349 -4.02 14.39 9.69
CA MET A 349 -5.02 15.40 9.30
C MET A 349 -6.45 14.96 9.68
N VAL A 350 -6.84 13.73 9.38
CA VAL A 350 -8.16 13.18 9.73
C VAL A 350 -8.35 13.15 11.25
N ALA A 351 -7.33 12.70 11.99
CA ALA A 351 -7.38 12.69 13.46
C ALA A 351 -7.43 14.10 14.03
N GLY A 352 -6.73 15.08 13.44
CA GLY A 352 -6.78 16.50 13.82
C GLY A 352 -8.18 17.09 13.69
N ILE A 353 -8.85 16.87 12.54
CA ILE A 353 -10.23 17.30 12.31
C ILE A 353 -11.16 16.72 13.38
N LEU A 354 -11.05 15.42 13.65
CA LEU A 354 -11.91 14.73 14.63
C LEU A 354 -11.60 15.10 16.08
N LYS A 355 -10.31 15.35 16.40
CA LYS A 355 -9.90 15.86 17.71
C LYS A 355 -10.61 17.17 18.06
N GLU A 356 -10.64 18.11 17.12
CA GLU A 356 -11.31 19.41 17.30
C GLU A 356 -12.83 19.25 17.41
N LYS A 357 -13.44 18.47 16.51
CA LYS A 357 -14.90 18.27 16.45
C LYS A 357 -15.48 17.53 17.65
N LEU A 358 -14.74 16.56 18.19
CA LEU A 358 -15.17 15.70 19.30
C LEU A 358 -14.52 16.10 20.63
N HIS A 359 -13.65 17.09 20.67
CA HIS A 359 -12.86 17.50 21.84
C HIS A 359 -12.13 16.31 22.50
N LEU A 360 -11.43 15.52 21.66
CA LEU A 360 -10.80 14.28 22.10
C LEU A 360 -9.59 14.54 23.01
N GLU A 361 -9.54 13.83 24.13
CA GLU A 361 -8.39 13.79 25.04
C GLU A 361 -7.41 12.71 24.64
N GLU A 362 -6.12 12.95 24.82
CA GLU A 362 -5.07 11.95 24.56
C GLU A 362 -5.09 10.83 25.59
N LYS A 363 -4.73 9.63 25.15
CA LYS A 363 -4.51 8.48 26.06
C LYS A 363 -3.13 8.59 26.70
N GLU A 364 -3.05 8.35 27.99
CA GLU A 364 -1.79 8.28 28.75
C GLU A 364 -0.96 7.03 28.38
N ASN A 365 -1.63 5.95 28.01
CA ASN A 365 -1.04 4.63 27.76
C ASN A 365 -1.02 4.25 26.28
N PHE A 366 -0.90 5.21 25.37
CA PHE A 366 -0.78 4.92 23.94
C PHE A 366 0.52 4.15 23.64
N ILE A 367 0.39 3.00 22.98
CA ILE A 367 1.50 2.15 22.54
C ILE A 367 1.93 2.65 21.15
N ALA A 368 3.04 3.40 21.10
CA ALA A 368 3.51 4.02 19.86
C ALA A 368 4.21 3.02 18.92
N THR A 369 4.76 1.94 19.45
CA THR A 369 5.61 0.98 18.74
C THR A 369 4.90 -0.35 18.49
N ARG A 370 5.36 -1.06 17.46
CA ARG A 370 4.94 -2.42 17.13
C ARG A 370 6.18 -3.23 16.75
N LYS A 371 6.20 -4.51 17.07
CA LYS A 371 7.21 -5.45 16.53
C LYS A 371 6.65 -6.17 15.33
N GLY A 372 7.41 -6.22 14.25
CA GLY A 372 7.14 -7.04 13.06
C GLY A 372 7.27 -8.53 13.34
N ILE A 373 7.03 -9.34 12.31
CA ILE A 373 7.35 -10.76 12.34
C ILE A 373 8.87 -10.89 12.29
N LEU A 374 9.43 -11.69 13.19
CA LEU A 374 10.87 -11.93 13.23
C LEU A 374 11.34 -12.63 11.95
N ASP A 375 12.23 -11.99 11.20
CA ASP A 375 12.90 -12.61 10.05
C ASP A 375 14.19 -13.32 10.51
N PRO A 376 14.25 -14.66 10.49
CA PRO A 376 15.45 -15.41 10.90
C PRO A 376 16.69 -15.11 10.05
N ASN A 377 16.51 -14.55 8.83
CA ASN A 377 17.64 -14.23 7.96
C ASN A 377 18.43 -13.00 8.44
N THR A 378 17.86 -12.20 9.31
CA THR A 378 18.53 -11.03 9.94
C THR A 378 19.37 -11.41 11.16
N LEU A 379 19.21 -12.65 11.66
CA LEU A 379 19.90 -13.15 12.85
C LEU A 379 21.26 -13.75 12.53
N THR A 380 22.19 -13.64 13.48
CA THR A 380 23.45 -14.42 13.46
C THR A 380 23.16 -15.93 13.54
N LYS A 381 24.16 -16.75 13.24
CA LYS A 381 24.03 -18.22 13.33
C LYS A 381 23.68 -18.68 14.76
N GLU A 382 24.30 -18.09 15.75
CA GLU A 382 24.14 -18.40 17.16
C GLU A 382 22.73 -18.02 17.66
N GLU A 383 22.27 -16.82 17.30
CA GLU A 383 20.90 -16.38 17.62
C GLU A 383 19.84 -17.26 16.94
N ARG A 384 20.07 -17.67 15.70
CA ARG A 384 19.17 -18.57 14.96
C ARG A 384 19.11 -19.94 15.63
N VAL A 385 20.24 -20.49 16.07
CA VAL A 385 20.28 -21.77 16.81
C VAL A 385 19.49 -21.65 18.12
N THR A 386 19.63 -20.55 18.84
CA THR A 386 18.87 -20.27 20.05
C THR A 386 17.37 -20.17 19.77
N LEU A 387 16.98 -19.38 18.77
CA LEU A 387 15.58 -19.26 18.33
C LEU A 387 14.95 -20.62 17.99
N ILE A 388 15.66 -21.47 17.23
CA ILE A 388 15.15 -22.79 16.85
C ILE A 388 15.01 -23.74 18.07
N LYS A 389 15.89 -23.65 19.06
CA LYS A 389 15.75 -24.42 20.32
C LYS A 389 14.51 -23.99 21.11
N GLU A 390 14.22 -22.71 21.17
CA GLU A 390 13.07 -22.15 21.87
C GLU A 390 11.75 -22.33 21.10
N LYS A 391 11.81 -22.14 19.79
CA LYS A 391 10.67 -22.20 18.87
C LYS A 391 11.01 -23.07 17.65
N PRO A 392 10.86 -24.41 17.74
CA PRO A 392 11.29 -25.34 16.70
C PRO A 392 10.70 -25.09 15.30
N ALA A 393 9.51 -24.49 15.21
CA ALA A 393 8.86 -24.10 13.96
C ALA A 393 9.72 -23.15 13.10
N TYR A 394 10.59 -22.35 13.70
CA TYR A 394 11.54 -21.50 12.97
C TYR A 394 12.68 -22.28 12.28
N GLY A 395 12.85 -23.56 12.58
CA GLY A 395 13.79 -24.46 11.91
C GLY A 395 13.21 -25.11 10.64
N ASN A 396 11.91 -25.00 10.39
CA ASN A 396 11.23 -25.66 9.27
C ASN A 396 10.93 -24.67 8.14
N ILE A 397 11.68 -24.75 7.02
CA ILE A 397 11.49 -23.85 5.87
C ILE A 397 10.32 -24.36 5.02
N ILE A 398 9.28 -23.54 4.90
CA ILE A 398 8.08 -23.81 4.11
C ILE A 398 8.19 -23.22 2.70
N CYS A 399 8.52 -21.94 2.58
CA CYS A 399 8.72 -21.29 1.29
C CYS A 399 10.22 -21.19 0.96
N ARG A 400 10.73 -22.03 0.08
CA ARG A 400 12.16 -22.07 -0.27
C ARG A 400 12.59 -20.85 -1.13
N CYS A 401 11.70 -20.31 -1.95
CA CYS A 401 12.03 -19.17 -2.82
C CYS A 401 12.26 -17.88 -2.02
N GLU A 402 11.51 -17.69 -0.92
CA GLU A 402 11.59 -16.53 -0.05
C GLU A 402 12.23 -16.87 1.31
N MET A 403 12.62 -18.13 1.53
CA MET A 403 13.23 -18.63 2.77
C MET A 403 12.35 -18.42 4.03
N ILE A 404 11.01 -18.54 3.87
CA ILE A 404 10.06 -18.35 4.97
C ILE A 404 9.86 -19.64 5.74
N THR A 405 9.96 -19.55 7.06
CA THR A 405 9.81 -20.65 8.01
C THR A 405 8.35 -20.85 8.43
N GLU A 406 8.07 -22.03 9.01
CA GLU A 406 6.78 -22.31 9.65
C GLU A 406 6.51 -21.36 10.83
N GLY A 407 7.55 -20.99 11.59
CA GLY A 407 7.45 -20.06 12.72
C GLY A 407 6.95 -18.68 12.30
N GLU A 408 7.42 -18.13 11.18
CA GLU A 408 6.93 -16.87 10.63
C GLU A 408 5.47 -16.97 10.17
N ILE A 409 5.05 -18.09 9.60
CA ILE A 409 3.66 -18.31 9.18
C ILE A 409 2.74 -18.39 10.40
N ILE A 410 3.14 -19.12 11.44
CA ILE A 410 2.40 -19.22 12.70
C ILE A 410 2.27 -17.83 13.35
N ASP A 411 3.35 -17.06 13.41
CA ASP A 411 3.32 -15.69 13.93
C ASP A 411 2.37 -14.81 13.12
N ALA A 412 2.39 -14.91 11.78
CA ALA A 412 1.47 -14.17 10.92
C ALA A 412 -0.02 -14.48 11.18
N ILE A 413 -0.35 -15.70 11.60
CA ILE A 413 -1.72 -16.15 11.92
C ILE A 413 -2.18 -15.62 13.29
N HIS A 414 -1.28 -15.60 14.28
CA HIS A 414 -1.64 -15.28 15.67
C HIS A 414 -1.46 -13.79 16.05
N ARG A 415 -1.17 -12.91 15.08
CA ARG A 415 -1.09 -11.46 15.33
C ARG A 415 -2.47 -10.85 15.63
N PRO A 416 -2.53 -9.61 16.18
CA PRO A 416 -3.81 -8.94 16.50
C PRO A 416 -4.82 -8.91 15.35
N LEU A 417 -4.34 -8.71 14.11
CA LEU A 417 -5.10 -8.84 12.88
C LEU A 417 -4.51 -10.00 12.06
N GLY A 418 -4.59 -11.21 12.58
CA GLY A 418 -3.93 -12.39 12.02
C GLY A 418 -4.44 -12.80 10.64
N ALA A 419 -3.55 -13.43 9.87
CA ALA A 419 -3.87 -13.97 8.55
C ALA A 419 -4.85 -15.14 8.64
N LYS A 420 -5.90 -15.13 7.80
CA LYS A 420 -6.90 -16.20 7.72
C LYS A 420 -6.89 -16.93 6.38
N SER A 421 -6.12 -16.46 5.41
CA SER A 421 -6.04 -17.00 4.06
C SER A 421 -4.59 -17.09 3.57
N LEU A 422 -4.38 -17.76 2.44
CA LEU A 422 -3.06 -17.84 1.81
C LEU A 422 -2.51 -16.44 1.44
N ASP A 423 -3.34 -15.56 0.91
CA ASP A 423 -2.92 -14.19 0.57
C ASP A 423 -2.71 -13.33 1.83
N GLY A 424 -3.43 -13.61 2.94
CA GLY A 424 -3.18 -13.02 4.24
C GLY A 424 -1.78 -13.35 4.79
N VAL A 425 -1.39 -14.63 4.74
CA VAL A 425 -0.02 -15.09 5.06
C VAL A 425 0.99 -14.45 4.13
N LYS A 426 0.73 -14.49 2.82
CA LYS A 426 1.59 -13.96 1.78
C LYS A 426 1.91 -12.47 1.99
N ARG A 427 0.92 -11.63 2.32
CA ARG A 427 1.12 -10.20 2.57
C ARG A 427 1.97 -9.91 3.82
N ARG A 428 1.97 -10.80 4.81
CA ARG A 428 2.72 -10.64 6.08
C ARG A 428 4.12 -11.22 6.03
N THR A 429 4.29 -12.37 5.38
CA THR A 429 5.55 -13.14 5.41
C THR A 429 6.26 -13.22 4.06
N ARG A 430 5.59 -12.93 2.95
CA ARG A 430 6.02 -13.18 1.56
C ARG A 430 6.00 -14.67 1.14
N ALA A 431 5.54 -15.61 1.96
CA ALA A 431 5.34 -16.99 1.53
C ALA A 431 4.48 -17.04 0.25
N GLY A 432 5.02 -17.60 -0.83
CA GLY A 432 4.36 -17.65 -2.13
C GLY A 432 4.63 -16.49 -3.09
N MET A 433 5.48 -15.51 -2.73
CA MET A 433 5.83 -14.38 -3.62
C MET A 433 7.05 -14.61 -4.49
N GLY A 434 7.81 -15.68 -4.28
CA GLY A 434 9.01 -15.97 -5.05
C GLY A 434 8.70 -16.57 -6.43
N ARG A 435 9.76 -16.93 -7.18
CA ARG A 435 9.69 -17.35 -8.60
C ARG A 435 8.71 -18.47 -8.93
N CYS A 436 8.39 -19.36 -7.99
CA CYS A 436 7.41 -20.43 -8.23
C CYS A 436 5.95 -19.98 -7.99
N GLN A 437 5.71 -18.76 -7.52
CA GLN A 437 4.39 -18.17 -7.28
C GLN A 437 3.46 -19.14 -6.52
N ALA A 438 3.93 -19.60 -5.35
CA ALA A 438 3.25 -20.51 -4.43
C ALA A 438 3.10 -21.98 -4.91
N GLY A 439 3.63 -22.35 -6.06
CA GLY A 439 3.46 -23.70 -6.63
C GLY A 439 3.92 -24.85 -5.73
N PHE A 440 4.83 -24.62 -4.79
CA PHE A 440 5.32 -25.66 -3.86
C PHE A 440 4.92 -25.44 -2.40
N CYS A 441 4.80 -24.20 -1.95
CA CYS A 441 4.54 -23.93 -0.53
C CYS A 441 3.04 -23.89 -0.17
N SER A 442 2.13 -23.74 -1.13
CA SER A 442 0.68 -23.62 -0.86
C SER A 442 0.12 -24.76 -0.02
N PRO A 443 0.33 -26.06 -0.35
CA PRO A 443 -0.24 -27.15 0.45
C PRO A 443 0.21 -27.10 1.91
N ARG A 444 1.50 -26.86 2.14
CA ARG A 444 2.05 -26.77 3.50
C ARG A 444 1.54 -25.54 4.26
N THR A 445 1.39 -24.40 3.57
CA THR A 445 0.80 -23.20 4.17
C THR A 445 -0.68 -23.43 4.51
N MET A 446 -1.42 -24.18 3.67
CA MET A 446 -2.81 -24.57 3.96
C MET A 446 -2.91 -25.49 5.17
N GLU A 447 -2.03 -26.49 5.30
CA GLU A 447 -1.97 -27.39 6.47
C GLU A 447 -1.73 -26.58 7.76
N ILE A 448 -0.80 -25.61 7.72
CA ILE A 448 -0.52 -24.74 8.88
C ILE A 448 -1.73 -23.88 9.20
N LEU A 449 -2.35 -23.21 8.22
CA LEU A 449 -3.55 -22.43 8.41
C LEU A 449 -4.70 -23.26 9.00
N ALA A 450 -4.96 -24.45 8.45
CA ALA A 450 -6.00 -25.34 8.94
C ALA A 450 -5.77 -25.74 10.40
N ARG A 451 -4.53 -26.10 10.75
CA ARG A 451 -4.15 -26.46 12.11
C ARG A 451 -4.28 -25.29 13.08
N GLU A 452 -3.74 -24.13 12.74
CA GLU A 452 -3.68 -22.97 13.65
C GLU A 452 -5.03 -22.27 13.82
N LEU A 453 -5.92 -22.36 12.82
CA LEU A 453 -7.28 -21.81 12.87
C LEU A 453 -8.33 -22.83 13.33
N ASP A 454 -7.95 -24.12 13.50
CA ASP A 454 -8.84 -25.23 13.84
C ASP A 454 -10.05 -25.35 12.89
N ILE A 455 -9.76 -25.30 11.58
CA ILE A 455 -10.76 -25.44 10.51
C ILE A 455 -10.31 -26.49 9.48
N PRO A 456 -11.28 -27.13 8.78
CA PRO A 456 -10.95 -28.06 7.71
C PRO A 456 -10.13 -27.41 6.60
N MET A 457 -9.22 -28.17 6.00
CA MET A 457 -8.38 -27.69 4.91
C MET A 457 -9.19 -27.24 3.68
N SER A 458 -10.38 -27.81 3.47
CA SER A 458 -11.34 -27.42 2.43
C SER A 458 -11.97 -26.04 2.64
N GLU A 459 -11.92 -25.51 3.85
CA GLU A 459 -12.42 -24.16 4.18
C GLU A 459 -11.35 -23.07 4.01
N ILE A 460 -10.08 -23.46 3.84
CA ILE A 460 -8.99 -22.51 3.59
C ILE A 460 -9.21 -21.83 2.23
N THR A 461 -9.22 -20.51 2.27
CA THR A 461 -9.38 -19.67 1.08
C THR A 461 -8.05 -19.16 0.56
N LYS A 462 -8.02 -18.81 -0.71
CA LYS A 462 -6.90 -18.05 -1.27
C LYS A 462 -6.89 -16.61 -0.74
N SER A 463 -8.04 -15.94 -0.72
CA SER A 463 -8.17 -14.50 -0.39
C SER A 463 -9.55 -14.15 0.17
N GLY A 464 -10.14 -15.00 1.01
CA GLY A 464 -11.48 -14.82 1.57
C GLY A 464 -12.62 -15.16 0.61
N GLY A 465 -13.85 -14.92 1.04
CA GLY A 465 -15.06 -15.12 0.25
C GLY A 465 -15.19 -16.56 -0.27
N LYS A 466 -15.44 -16.71 -1.57
CA LYS A 466 -15.60 -17.99 -2.27
C LYS A 466 -14.34 -18.47 -2.99
N SER A 467 -13.15 -18.15 -2.46
CA SER A 467 -11.87 -18.46 -3.09
C SER A 467 -11.21 -19.74 -2.55
N GLN A 468 -12.00 -20.74 -2.15
CA GLN A 468 -11.52 -22.06 -1.75
C GLN A 468 -10.69 -22.70 -2.88
N ILE A 469 -9.59 -23.34 -2.53
CA ILE A 469 -8.73 -24.07 -3.49
C ILE A 469 -9.16 -25.53 -3.59
N ILE A 470 -9.55 -26.12 -2.45
CA ILE A 470 -10.05 -27.50 -2.38
C ILE A 470 -11.58 -27.44 -2.49
N THR A 471 -12.12 -28.05 -3.53
CA THR A 471 -13.57 -28.08 -3.80
C THR A 471 -14.25 -29.40 -3.43
N GLY A 472 -13.49 -30.38 -2.95
CA GLY A 472 -13.97 -31.69 -2.52
C GLY A 472 -12.84 -32.71 -2.50
N THR A 473 -13.12 -33.93 -2.06
CA THR A 473 -12.17 -35.06 -2.08
C THR A 473 -12.51 -36.02 -3.22
N ASN A 474 -11.49 -36.63 -3.83
CA ASN A 474 -11.66 -37.53 -4.97
C ASN A 474 -12.45 -38.81 -4.61
N LYS A 475 -12.64 -39.09 -3.31
CA LYS A 475 -13.29 -40.31 -2.82
C LYS A 475 -14.73 -40.11 -2.34
N ASP A 476 -15.20 -38.85 -2.26
CA ASP A 476 -16.57 -38.56 -1.78
C ASP A 476 -17.66 -38.91 -2.81
N GLN A 477 -17.26 -39.34 -4.02
CA GLN A 477 -18.15 -39.77 -5.10
C GLN A 477 -18.08 -41.27 -5.40
N LEU A 478 -17.35 -42.03 -4.60
CA LEU A 478 -17.27 -43.48 -4.65
C LEU A 478 -18.10 -44.09 -3.52
#